data_014330aa1fc8bc63a570482c8025d48e
#
_entry.id   014330aa1fc8bc63a570482c8025d48e
#
_cell.length_a   1.000
_cell.length_b   1.000
_cell.length_c   1.000
_cell.angle_alpha   90.00
_cell.angle_beta   90.00
_cell.angle_gamma   90.00
#
_symmetry.space_group_name_H-M   'P 1'
#
loop_
_entity.id
_entity.type
_entity.pdbx_description
1 polymer ?
#
loop_
_entity_poly.entity_id
_entity_poly.type
_entity_poly.pdbx_seq_one_letter_code
_entity_poly.pdbx_strand_id
1 'polypeptide(L)'
;MKQLLLQNKLFRQTLASVGVFFSRINLMPANISPLGSFGFFGNPVLYAASILAFDLLVKGIYPGVFFTYAGFAAYPILGYFSKKILKRQLLLLPIASFVFFLLSNLGVWWYWYDHTFAKLLVCYGLAVPFYARTLMSDVVFGYGYLAVKNVRLLKGKFTYLLDVQQVLKMRHHAN
;
A
#
# COMPACT_ATOMS: atom_id res chain seq x y z
N MET A 1 -18.55 -8.37 -21.16
CA MET A 1 -17.44 -9.02 -20.43
C MET A 1 -16.47 -8.02 -19.78
N LYS A 2 -15.88 -7.04 -20.50
CA LYS A 2 -14.97 -6.01 -19.90
C LYS A 2 -15.62 -5.19 -18.78
N GLN A 3 -16.88 -4.79 -18.90
CA GLN A 3 -17.60 -4.01 -17.87
C GLN A 3 -17.80 -4.81 -16.59
N LEU A 4 -18.18 -6.08 -16.69
CA LEU A 4 -18.34 -6.98 -15.51
C LEU A 4 -16.99 -7.19 -14.78
N LEU A 5 -15.88 -7.32 -15.51
CA LEU A 5 -14.55 -7.45 -14.91
C LEU A 5 -14.09 -6.16 -14.23
N LEU A 6 -14.44 -5.00 -14.80
CA LEU A 6 -14.15 -3.69 -14.19
C LEU A 6 -14.99 -3.46 -12.94
N GLN A 7 -16.28 -3.79 -12.95
CA GLN A 7 -17.16 -3.70 -11.79
C GLN A 7 -16.67 -4.59 -10.65
N ASN A 8 -16.32 -5.85 -10.94
CA ASN A 8 -15.76 -6.76 -9.94
C ASN A 8 -14.43 -6.27 -9.36
N LYS A 9 -13.58 -5.64 -10.16
CA LYS A 9 -12.32 -5.06 -9.69
C LYS A 9 -12.56 -3.85 -8.79
N LEU A 10 -13.43 -2.93 -9.20
CA LEU A 10 -13.77 -1.75 -8.41
C LEU A 10 -14.42 -2.15 -7.08
N PHE A 11 -15.39 -3.04 -7.11
CA PHE A 11 -16.05 -3.56 -5.90
C PHE A 11 -15.05 -4.13 -4.90
N ARG A 12 -14.11 -4.97 -5.36
CA ARG A 12 -13.07 -5.55 -4.50
C ARG A 12 -12.14 -4.50 -3.91
N GLN A 13 -11.80 -3.46 -4.67
CA GLN A 13 -10.96 -2.37 -4.18
C GLN A 13 -11.71 -1.46 -3.21
N THR A 14 -13.00 -1.23 -3.43
CA THR A 14 -13.85 -0.51 -2.47
C THR A 14 -13.97 -1.28 -1.16
N LEU A 15 -14.19 -2.58 -1.21
CA LEU A 15 -14.22 -3.43 -0.02
C LEU A 15 -12.88 -3.39 0.74
N ALA A 16 -11.76 -3.45 0.01
CA ALA A 16 -10.43 -3.29 0.60
C ALA A 16 -10.23 -1.91 1.24
N SER A 17 -10.69 -0.83 0.60
CA SER A 17 -10.65 0.53 1.14
C SER A 17 -11.43 0.65 2.45
N VAL A 18 -12.63 0.07 2.51
CA VAL A 18 -13.44 -0.01 3.73
C VAL A 18 -12.72 -0.79 4.82
N GLY A 19 -12.14 -1.95 4.49
CA GLY A 19 -11.33 -2.74 5.43
C GLY A 19 -10.12 -1.97 5.98
N VAL A 20 -9.43 -1.21 5.11
CA VAL A 20 -8.31 -0.33 5.51
C VAL A 20 -8.79 0.77 6.45
N PHE A 21 -9.93 1.41 6.16
CA PHE A 21 -10.51 2.43 7.03
C PHE A 21 -10.80 1.86 8.42
N PHE A 22 -11.49 0.72 8.52
CA PHE A 22 -11.81 0.10 9.81
C PHE A 22 -10.57 -0.40 10.55
N SER A 23 -9.53 -0.88 9.85
CA SER A 23 -8.28 -1.30 10.49
C SER A 23 -7.58 -0.16 11.27
N ARG A 24 -7.87 1.10 10.91
CA ARG A 24 -7.33 2.29 11.58
C ARG A 24 -8.16 2.73 12.80
N ILE A 25 -9.40 2.24 12.93
CA ILE A 25 -10.28 2.53 14.07
C ILE A 25 -10.05 1.47 15.16
N ASN A 26 -8.94 1.58 15.88
CA ASN A 26 -8.62 0.76 17.08
C ASN A 26 -8.61 -0.78 16.89
N LEU A 27 -8.71 -1.29 15.65
CA LEU A 27 -8.62 -2.72 15.37
C LEU A 27 -7.16 -3.22 15.35
N MET A 28 -6.21 -2.32 15.11
CA MET A 28 -4.79 -2.63 15.09
C MET A 28 -4.01 -1.64 15.94
N PRO A 29 -2.84 -2.02 16.46
CA PRO A 29 -1.95 -1.11 17.17
C PRO A 29 -1.59 0.11 16.33
N ALA A 30 -1.29 1.23 17.00
CA ALA A 30 -0.90 2.47 16.32
C ALA A 30 0.23 2.24 15.31
N ASN A 31 0.08 2.81 14.13
CA ASN A 31 1.00 2.68 12.98
C ASN A 31 1.12 1.27 12.37
N ILE A 32 0.23 0.35 12.72
CA ILE A 32 0.08 -0.94 12.03
C ILE A 32 -1.24 -0.91 11.28
N SER A 33 -1.19 -0.87 9.94
CA SER A 33 -2.38 -0.95 9.08
C SER A 33 -1.97 -1.27 7.64
N PRO A 34 -2.83 -1.87 6.83
CA PRO A 34 -2.54 -2.14 5.42
C PRO A 34 -2.59 -0.88 4.54
N LEU A 35 -2.67 0.33 5.13
CA LEU A 35 -2.88 1.59 4.41
C LEU A 35 -1.79 1.86 3.36
N GLY A 36 -0.51 1.79 3.73
CA GLY A 36 0.59 2.05 2.80
C GLY A 36 0.63 1.05 1.66
N SER A 37 0.46 -0.24 1.96
CA SER A 37 0.34 -1.29 0.94
C SER A 37 -0.85 -1.06 0.02
N PHE A 38 -2.00 -0.65 0.55
CA PHE A 38 -3.17 -0.31 -0.25
C PHE A 38 -2.91 0.91 -1.14
N GLY A 39 -2.23 1.95 -0.64
CA GLY A 39 -1.81 3.11 -1.42
C GLY A 39 -0.87 2.74 -2.58
N PHE A 40 0.06 1.82 -2.34
CA PHE A 40 1.05 1.39 -3.31
C PHE A 40 0.49 0.49 -4.42
N PHE A 41 -0.44 -0.42 -4.10
CA PHE A 41 -0.97 -1.44 -5.03
C PHE A 41 -2.41 -1.19 -5.47
N GLY A 42 -3.16 -0.38 -4.75
CA GLY A 42 -4.59 -0.16 -4.92
C GLY A 42 -4.95 0.97 -5.89
N ASN A 43 -6.19 1.41 -5.78
CA ASN A 43 -6.70 2.56 -6.53
C ASN A 43 -6.35 3.85 -5.76
N PRO A 44 -5.64 4.82 -6.37
CA PRO A 44 -5.21 6.03 -5.68
C PRO A 44 -6.38 6.91 -5.22
N VAL A 45 -7.52 6.91 -5.93
CA VAL A 45 -8.70 7.67 -5.54
C VAL A 45 -9.35 7.08 -4.28
N LEU A 46 -9.53 5.74 -4.24
CA LEU A 46 -10.06 5.06 -3.05
C LEU A 46 -9.11 5.15 -1.86
N TYR A 47 -7.81 5.15 -2.12
CA TYR A 47 -6.79 5.40 -1.09
C TYR A 47 -6.91 6.80 -0.49
N ALA A 48 -6.95 7.83 -1.33
CA ALA A 48 -7.13 9.22 -0.87
C ALA A 48 -8.46 9.39 -0.12
N ALA A 49 -9.54 8.81 -0.65
CA ALA A 49 -10.85 8.84 0.00
C ALA A 49 -10.83 8.20 1.39
N SER A 50 -10.14 7.06 1.58
CA SER A 50 -10.02 6.40 2.88
C SER A 50 -9.23 7.22 3.91
N ILE A 51 -8.21 7.98 3.46
CA ILE A 51 -7.44 8.87 4.32
C ILE A 51 -8.30 10.07 4.74
N LEU A 52 -8.92 10.74 3.77
CA LEU A 52 -9.77 11.90 4.01
C LEU A 52 -10.96 11.54 4.91
N ALA A 53 -11.64 10.43 4.64
CA ALA A 53 -12.75 9.96 5.47
C ALA A 53 -12.29 9.70 6.91
N PHE A 54 -11.13 9.10 7.11
CA PHE A 54 -10.60 8.85 8.45
C PHE A 54 -10.27 10.15 9.19
N ASP A 55 -9.62 11.10 8.52
CA ASP A 55 -9.24 12.36 9.14
C ASP A 55 -10.49 13.23 9.44
N LEU A 56 -11.49 13.24 8.55
CA LEU A 56 -12.71 14.02 8.77
C LEU A 56 -13.64 13.41 9.83
N LEU A 57 -13.75 12.08 9.89
CA LEU A 57 -14.73 11.39 10.75
C LEU A 57 -14.17 10.94 12.09
N VAL A 58 -12.86 10.72 12.19
CA VAL A 58 -12.24 10.07 13.36
C VAL A 58 -11.21 10.94 14.03
N LYS A 59 -10.23 11.43 13.27
CA LYS A 59 -9.05 12.12 13.84
C LYS A 59 -9.20 13.63 13.93
N GLY A 60 -9.92 14.24 13.01
CA GLY A 60 -9.94 15.69 12.79
C GLY A 60 -8.74 16.19 11.97
N ILE A 61 -8.86 17.42 11.48
CA ILE A 61 -7.78 18.12 10.76
C ILE A 61 -6.84 18.74 11.80
N TYR A 62 -5.55 18.59 11.60
CA TYR A 62 -4.50 19.01 12.53
C TYR A 62 -3.41 19.82 11.81
N PRO A 63 -2.66 20.66 12.55
CA PRO A 63 -1.51 21.36 11.99
C PRO A 63 -0.51 20.36 11.38
N GLY A 64 0.05 20.68 10.20
CA GLY A 64 0.98 19.77 9.53
C GLY A 64 0.34 18.66 8.67
N VAL A 65 -0.99 18.60 8.56
CA VAL A 65 -1.70 17.62 7.74
C VAL A 65 -1.21 17.56 6.28
N PHE A 66 -0.81 18.69 5.70
CA PHE A 66 -0.26 18.75 4.34
C PHE A 66 1.03 17.95 4.19
N PHE A 67 1.92 17.99 5.17
CA PHE A 67 3.13 17.18 5.18
C PHE A 67 2.81 15.70 5.25
N THR A 68 1.82 15.33 6.04
CA THR A 68 1.35 13.95 6.15
C THR A 68 0.73 13.49 4.82
N TYR A 69 -0.08 14.33 4.16
CA TYR A 69 -0.67 14.00 2.86
C TYR A 69 0.37 13.92 1.74
N ALA A 70 1.36 14.81 1.75
CA ALA A 70 2.51 14.71 0.85
C ALA A 70 3.27 13.40 1.06
N GLY A 71 3.46 12.97 2.30
CA GLY A 71 4.03 11.67 2.63
C GLY A 71 3.17 10.51 2.13
N PHE A 72 1.86 10.56 2.32
CA PHE A 72 0.94 9.56 1.79
C PHE A 72 0.95 9.48 0.26
N ALA A 73 1.13 10.59 -0.44
CA ALA A 73 1.22 10.61 -1.89
C ALA A 73 2.42 9.81 -2.44
N ALA A 74 3.47 9.60 -1.64
CA ALA A 74 4.62 8.79 -2.04
C ALA A 74 4.22 7.36 -2.42
N TYR A 75 3.23 6.75 -1.73
CA TYR A 75 2.81 5.38 -2.00
C TYR A 75 2.23 5.18 -3.40
N PRO A 76 1.19 5.89 -3.84
CA PRO A 76 0.66 5.72 -5.19
C PRO A 76 1.64 6.18 -6.27
N ILE A 77 2.46 7.21 -6.01
CA ILE A 77 3.48 7.68 -6.96
C ILE A 77 4.53 6.60 -7.19
N LEU A 78 5.17 6.07 -6.15
CA LEU A 78 6.18 5.03 -6.28
C LEU A 78 5.57 3.69 -6.73
N GLY A 79 4.32 3.40 -6.34
CA GLY A 79 3.55 2.29 -6.87
C GLY A 79 3.36 2.36 -8.39
N TYR A 80 3.06 3.54 -8.91
CA TYR A 80 2.98 3.77 -10.36
C TYR A 80 4.34 3.55 -11.05
N PHE A 81 5.43 4.09 -10.52
CA PHE A 81 6.78 3.91 -11.07
C PHE A 81 7.31 2.47 -10.95
N SER A 82 6.75 1.65 -10.10
CA SER A 82 7.12 0.23 -10.01
C SER A 82 6.83 -0.56 -11.27
N LYS A 83 5.92 -0.05 -12.14
CA LYS A 83 5.50 -0.66 -13.42
C LYS A 83 5.13 -2.15 -13.29
N LYS A 84 4.65 -2.57 -12.13
CA LYS A 84 4.32 -3.97 -11.78
C LYS A 84 5.51 -4.95 -11.88
N ILE A 85 6.74 -4.46 -11.92
CA ILE A 85 7.94 -5.29 -11.90
C ILE A 85 8.23 -5.68 -10.46
N LEU A 86 8.26 -6.98 -10.15
CA LEU A 86 8.39 -7.51 -8.79
C LEU A 86 9.57 -6.90 -8.02
N LYS A 87 10.77 -6.92 -8.63
CA LYS A 87 11.98 -6.34 -8.00
C LYS A 87 11.80 -4.86 -7.62
N ARG A 88 11.17 -4.08 -8.51
CA ARG A 88 10.87 -2.66 -8.22
C ARG A 88 9.83 -2.51 -7.13
N GLN A 89 8.80 -3.35 -7.10
CA GLN A 89 7.78 -3.33 -6.06
C GLN A 89 8.36 -3.63 -4.68
N LEU A 90 9.25 -4.64 -4.59
CA LEU A 90 9.94 -4.97 -3.34
C LEU A 90 10.84 -3.84 -2.84
N LEU A 91 11.49 -3.09 -3.75
CA LEU A 91 12.37 -1.98 -3.37
C LEU A 91 11.59 -0.69 -3.09
N LEU A 92 10.63 -0.33 -3.96
CA LEU A 92 9.98 0.99 -3.89
C LEU A 92 8.94 1.08 -2.77
N LEU A 93 8.38 -0.03 -2.29
CA LEU A 93 7.45 0.01 -1.16
C LEU A 93 8.12 0.46 0.14
N PRO A 94 9.26 -0.11 0.60
CA PRO A 94 10.00 0.43 1.74
C PRO A 94 10.47 1.88 1.55
N ILE A 95 10.83 2.26 0.31
CA ILE A 95 11.19 3.65 0.00
C ILE A 95 9.98 4.57 0.19
N ALA A 96 8.77 4.16 -0.22
CA ALA A 96 7.55 4.94 0.02
C ALA A 96 7.29 5.13 1.51
N SER A 97 7.45 4.08 2.32
CA SER A 97 7.40 4.15 3.78
C SER A 97 8.41 5.15 4.36
N PHE A 98 9.62 5.14 3.85
CA PHE A 98 10.68 6.05 4.29
C PHE A 98 10.38 7.51 3.92
N VAL A 99 9.92 7.76 2.69
CA VAL A 99 9.50 9.11 2.26
C VAL A 99 8.33 9.61 3.11
N PHE A 100 7.35 8.75 3.40
CA PHE A 100 6.26 9.08 4.33
C PHE A 100 6.80 9.49 5.71
N PHE A 101 7.71 8.69 6.28
CA PHE A 101 8.36 8.99 7.56
C PHE A 101 9.06 10.36 7.54
N LEU A 102 9.83 10.65 6.49
CA LEU A 102 10.53 11.92 6.37
C LEU A 102 9.56 13.10 6.31
N LEU A 103 8.58 13.06 5.42
CA LEU A 103 7.69 14.19 5.20
C LEU A 103 6.73 14.41 6.38
N SER A 104 6.15 13.34 6.94
CA SER A 104 5.23 13.48 8.07
C SER A 104 5.92 14.05 9.31
N ASN A 105 7.15 13.61 9.61
CA ASN A 105 7.90 14.10 10.77
C ASN A 105 8.51 15.48 10.54
N LEU A 106 8.79 15.87 9.29
CA LEU A 106 9.12 17.27 8.98
C LEU A 106 7.96 18.20 9.37
N GLY A 107 6.72 17.79 9.09
CA GLY A 107 5.53 18.52 9.54
C GLY A 107 5.40 18.57 11.06
N VAL A 108 5.68 17.47 11.75
CA VAL A 108 5.70 17.45 13.22
C VAL A 108 6.75 18.42 13.75
N TRP A 109 7.97 18.34 13.25
CA TRP A 109 9.01 19.27 13.66
C TRP A 109 8.62 20.73 13.40
N TRP A 110 8.05 21.02 12.24
CA TRP A 110 7.68 22.39 11.85
C TRP A 110 6.61 23.02 12.77
N TYR A 111 5.64 22.26 13.23
CA TYR A 111 4.52 22.79 14.00
C TYR A 111 4.65 22.66 15.51
N TRP A 112 5.49 21.72 16.01
CA TRP A 112 5.54 21.41 17.45
C TRP A 112 6.92 21.52 18.09
N TYR A 113 7.96 21.86 17.33
CA TYR A 113 9.31 22.04 17.85
C TYR A 113 9.89 23.41 17.48
N ASP A 114 10.85 23.87 18.27
CA ASP A 114 11.70 25.00 17.88
C ASP A 114 12.47 24.65 16.60
N HIS A 115 12.55 25.59 15.65
CA HIS A 115 13.15 25.36 14.34
C HIS A 115 14.68 25.28 14.38
N THR A 116 15.24 24.49 15.31
CA THR A 116 16.68 24.24 15.44
C THR A 116 17.04 22.86 14.90
N PHE A 117 18.26 22.72 14.42
CA PHE A 117 18.75 21.42 13.92
C PHE A 117 18.75 20.35 15.03
N ALA A 118 19.11 20.73 16.26
CA ALA A 118 19.07 19.81 17.40
C ALA A 118 17.64 19.26 17.64
N LYS A 119 16.62 20.11 17.58
CA LYS A 119 15.21 19.71 17.73
C LYS A 119 14.72 18.87 16.56
N LEU A 120 15.23 19.10 15.34
CA LEU A 120 14.97 18.24 14.20
C LEU A 120 15.47 16.80 14.48
N LEU A 121 16.70 16.65 14.93
CA LEU A 121 17.26 15.33 15.26
C LEU A 121 16.48 14.64 16.37
N VAL A 122 16.06 15.37 17.41
CA VAL A 122 15.21 14.82 18.48
C VAL A 122 13.87 14.35 17.93
N CYS A 123 13.20 15.15 17.12
CA CYS A 123 11.91 14.80 16.51
C CYS A 123 12.02 13.49 15.71
N TYR A 124 13.00 13.38 14.82
CA TYR A 124 13.20 12.16 14.02
C TYR A 124 13.64 10.97 14.87
N GLY A 125 14.50 11.18 15.86
CA GLY A 125 14.93 10.12 16.78
C GLY A 125 13.76 9.51 17.54
N LEU A 126 12.87 10.34 18.08
CA LEU A 126 11.64 9.89 18.78
C LEU A 126 10.64 9.22 17.82
N ALA A 127 10.68 9.53 16.54
CA ALA A 127 9.79 8.96 15.55
C ALA A 127 10.26 7.58 15.01
N VAL A 128 11.52 7.17 15.21
CA VAL A 128 12.06 5.89 14.73
C VAL A 128 11.21 4.67 15.13
N PRO A 129 10.73 4.52 16.38
CA PRO A 129 9.91 3.36 16.77
C PRO A 129 8.59 3.30 16.00
N PHE A 130 7.99 4.45 15.68
CA PHE A 130 6.75 4.54 14.89
C PHE A 130 7.02 4.19 13.42
N TYR A 131 8.14 4.66 12.88
CA TYR A 131 8.59 4.30 11.54
C TYR A 131 8.81 2.79 11.40
N ALA A 132 9.48 2.16 12.38
CA ALA A 132 9.71 0.72 12.36
C ALA A 132 8.39 -0.06 12.27
N ARG A 133 7.35 0.34 13.00
CA ARG A 133 6.01 -0.27 12.92
C ARG A 133 5.35 -0.06 11.56
N THR A 134 5.42 1.15 11.03
CA THR A 134 4.87 1.48 9.69
C THR A 134 5.59 0.66 8.61
N LEU A 135 6.91 0.63 8.61
CA LEU A 135 7.71 -0.14 7.67
C LEU A 135 7.40 -1.64 7.75
N MET A 136 7.35 -2.20 8.97
CA MET A 136 7.00 -3.61 9.19
C MET A 136 5.59 -3.92 8.65
N SER A 137 4.64 -3.04 8.92
CA SER A 137 3.27 -3.15 8.41
C SER A 137 3.24 -3.17 6.88
N ASP A 138 3.90 -2.21 6.24
CA ASP A 138 3.95 -2.11 4.79
C ASP A 138 4.62 -3.33 4.15
N VAL A 139 5.71 -3.83 4.75
CA VAL A 139 6.39 -5.05 4.29
C VAL A 139 5.48 -6.27 4.45
N VAL A 140 4.89 -6.47 5.63
CA VAL A 140 4.03 -7.65 5.88
C VAL A 140 2.82 -7.66 4.95
N PHE A 141 2.05 -6.59 4.89
CA PHE A 141 0.85 -6.53 4.04
C PHE A 141 1.19 -6.46 2.55
N GLY A 142 2.22 -5.70 2.18
CA GLY A 142 2.61 -5.52 0.78
C GLY A 142 3.28 -6.76 0.19
N TYR A 143 4.21 -7.37 0.90
CA TYR A 143 4.86 -8.58 0.42
C TYR A 143 3.93 -9.79 0.52
N GLY A 144 3.06 -9.84 1.52
CA GLY A 144 1.98 -10.82 1.59
C GLY A 144 1.06 -10.73 0.37
N TYR A 145 0.64 -9.53 -0.02
CA TYR A 145 -0.12 -9.30 -1.25
C TYR A 145 0.63 -9.79 -2.50
N LEU A 146 1.92 -9.48 -2.62
CA LEU A 146 2.75 -9.91 -3.74
C LEU A 146 2.91 -11.43 -3.78
N ALA A 147 3.11 -12.07 -2.64
CA ALA A 147 3.20 -13.52 -2.54
C ALA A 147 1.92 -14.20 -3.03
N VAL A 148 0.76 -13.79 -2.52
CA VAL A 148 -0.54 -14.32 -2.94
C VAL A 148 -0.80 -14.10 -4.43
N LYS A 149 -0.47 -12.91 -4.94
CA LYS A 149 -0.61 -12.57 -6.35
C LYS A 149 0.25 -13.45 -7.26
N ASN A 150 1.51 -13.68 -6.89
CA ASN A 150 2.45 -14.49 -7.68
C ASN A 150 2.08 -15.98 -7.66
N VAL A 151 1.65 -16.52 -6.52
CA VAL A 151 1.15 -17.90 -6.43
C VAL A 151 -0.06 -18.10 -7.35
N ARG A 152 -1.01 -17.15 -7.40
CA ARG A 152 -2.16 -17.23 -8.30
C ARG A 152 -1.77 -17.21 -9.77
N LEU A 153 -0.78 -16.38 -10.13
CA LEU A 153 -0.27 -16.33 -11.51
C LEU A 153 0.43 -17.64 -11.91
N LEU A 154 1.21 -18.25 -11.02
CA LEU A 154 1.87 -19.53 -11.25
C LEU A 154 0.86 -20.66 -11.41
N LYS A 155 -0.17 -20.75 -10.54
CA LYS A 155 -1.25 -21.72 -10.67
C LYS A 155 -1.99 -21.58 -12.01
N GLY A 156 -2.34 -20.36 -12.41
CA GLY A 156 -3.01 -20.12 -13.69
C GLY A 156 -2.17 -20.54 -14.91
N LYS A 157 -0.85 -20.28 -14.90
CA LYS A 157 0.05 -20.75 -15.95
C LYS A 157 0.15 -22.28 -15.99
N PHE A 158 0.22 -22.91 -14.83
CA PHE A 158 0.32 -24.37 -14.75
C PHE A 158 -0.95 -25.06 -15.29
N THR A 159 -2.13 -24.58 -14.92
CA THR A 159 -3.41 -25.10 -15.45
C THR A 159 -3.46 -24.94 -16.98
N TYR A 160 -3.11 -23.77 -17.50
CA TYR A 160 -3.08 -23.55 -18.96
C TYR A 160 -2.13 -24.51 -19.69
N LEU A 161 -0.95 -24.78 -19.12
CA LEU A 161 0.01 -25.74 -19.73
C LEU A 161 -0.54 -27.17 -19.73
N LEU A 162 -1.23 -27.58 -18.69
CA LEU A 162 -1.88 -28.90 -18.62
C LEU A 162 -2.98 -29.03 -19.68
N ASP A 163 -3.82 -28.00 -19.85
CA ASP A 163 -4.87 -27.98 -20.86
C ASP A 163 -4.30 -28.10 -22.28
N VAL A 164 -3.22 -27.35 -22.56
CA VAL A 164 -2.53 -27.41 -23.88
C VAL A 164 -1.95 -28.80 -24.12
N GLN A 165 -1.33 -29.43 -23.11
CA GLN A 165 -0.79 -30.77 -23.24
C GLN A 165 -1.90 -31.83 -23.50
N GLN A 166 -3.05 -31.69 -22.87
CA GLN A 166 -4.19 -32.58 -23.11
C GLN A 166 -4.73 -32.46 -24.54
N VAL A 167 -4.84 -31.21 -25.04
CA VAL A 167 -5.28 -30.97 -26.42
C VAL A 167 -4.30 -31.55 -27.44
N LEU A 168 -2.99 -31.42 -27.20
CA LEU A 168 -1.97 -31.98 -28.09
C LEU A 168 -1.98 -33.53 -28.07
N LYS A 169 -2.20 -34.16 -26.91
CA LYS A 169 -2.33 -35.61 -26.79
C LYS A 169 -3.55 -36.16 -27.56
N MET A 170 -4.70 -35.48 -27.44
CA MET A 170 -5.92 -35.89 -28.17
C MET A 170 -5.72 -35.77 -29.69
N ARG A 171 -5.00 -34.77 -30.16
CA ARG A 171 -4.68 -34.57 -31.59
C ARG A 171 -3.77 -35.68 -32.15
N HIS A 172 -2.83 -36.17 -31.32
CA HIS A 172 -1.90 -37.22 -31.71
C HIS A 172 -2.54 -38.61 -31.78
N HIS A 173 -3.66 -38.83 -31.08
CA HIS A 173 -4.44 -40.09 -31.14
C HIS A 173 -5.54 -40.09 -32.20
N ALA A 174 -5.82 -38.94 -32.83
CA ALA A 174 -6.83 -38.78 -33.86
C ALA A 174 -6.25 -38.87 -35.30
N ASN A 175 -4.93 -38.95 -35.45
CA ASN A 175 -4.20 -39.25 -36.69
C ASN A 175 -3.59 -40.66 -36.63
#